data_226b72a9b8e50e85e4f55308fbdaae3a
#
_entry.id   226b72a9b8e50e85e4f55308fbdaae3a
#
_cell.length_a   1.000
_cell.length_b   1.000
_cell.length_c   1.000
_cell.angle_alpha   90.00
_cell.angle_beta   90.00
_cell.angle_gamma   90.00
#
_symmetry.space_group_name_H-M   'P 1'
#
loop_
_entity.id
_entity.type
_entity.pdbx_description
1 polymer ?
#
loop_
_entity_poly.entity_id
_entity_poly.type
_entity_poly.pdbx_seq_one_letter_code
_entity_poly.pdbx_strand_id
1 'polypeptide(L)'
;NLGLLRREEVVERRVGDKTLQMVRLTEAEPEKLTPKQQQVYELLGQVGCGSIREICYFAGVTRGVVEKLVQQGLAETYEQEVLRTPLKEETIPVEPPPTLTEEQAAAVETLWQGCREGGRTGLLYGVTGSGKTAVYLTLAHRVLAEGRRCIVLVPEISLTPQTIRRFLAAFGSRVAVIHSALSLSERLDEYKRIRRGEVDVVVGTRSAVFAPVE
;
A
#
# COMPACT_ATOMS: atom_id res chain seq x y z
N ASN A 1 48.28 27.16 19.64
CA ASN A 1 46.93 27.24 19.05
C ASN A 1 46.77 26.14 18.02
N LEU A 2 46.33 24.97 18.46
CA LEU A 2 45.97 23.83 17.63
C LEU A 2 44.52 23.99 17.21
N GLY A 3 44.30 24.40 15.95
CA GLY A 3 42.97 24.42 15.35
C GLY A 3 42.47 23.01 15.17
N LEU A 4 41.44 22.65 15.92
CA LEU A 4 40.72 21.41 15.78
C LEU A 4 39.85 21.52 14.51
N LEU A 5 40.29 20.89 13.43
CA LEU A 5 39.47 20.61 12.27
C LEU A 5 38.42 19.54 12.64
N ARG A 6 37.17 19.97 12.75
CA ARG A 6 36.05 19.05 12.87
C ARG A 6 35.75 18.51 11.48
N ARG A 7 36.04 17.26 11.25
CA ARG A 7 35.65 16.55 10.04
C ARG A 7 34.16 16.24 10.16
N GLU A 8 33.31 17.01 9.54
CA GLU A 8 31.92 16.61 9.30
C GLU A 8 31.92 15.65 8.11
N GLU A 9 31.67 14.39 8.37
CA GLU A 9 31.31 13.45 7.30
C GLU A 9 29.90 13.81 6.82
N VAL A 10 29.82 14.59 5.76
CA VAL A 10 28.60 14.71 4.97
C VAL A 10 28.44 13.38 4.27
N VAL A 11 27.62 12.52 4.81
CA VAL A 11 27.16 11.29 4.14
C VAL A 11 26.24 11.75 3.00
N GLU A 12 26.82 12.07 1.86
CA GLU A 12 26.06 12.13 0.62
C GLU A 12 25.48 10.74 0.36
N ARG A 13 24.18 10.60 0.57
CA ARG A 13 23.42 9.43 0.12
C ARG A 13 23.48 9.37 -1.41
N ARG A 14 24.51 8.73 -1.95
CA ARG A 14 24.63 8.36 -3.37
C ARG A 14 23.81 7.11 -3.71
N VAL A 15 22.71 6.87 -3.07
CA VAL A 15 21.71 5.92 -3.54
C VAL A 15 20.57 6.78 -4.08
N GLY A 16 20.62 7.08 -5.36
CA GLY A 16 19.51 7.73 -6.05
C GLY A 16 18.27 6.86 -5.83
N ASP A 17 17.25 7.44 -5.22
CA ASP A 17 15.94 6.83 -5.09
C ASP A 17 15.48 6.49 -6.50
N LYS A 18 15.17 5.20 -6.73
CA LYS A 18 14.76 4.75 -8.05
C LYS A 18 13.33 5.21 -8.26
N THR A 19 13.14 6.33 -8.96
CA THR A 19 11.82 6.80 -9.35
C THR A 19 11.33 6.01 -10.56
N LEU A 20 10.06 5.63 -10.55
CA LEU A 20 9.36 5.11 -11.71
C LEU A 20 8.42 6.17 -12.26
N GLN A 21 8.40 6.33 -13.58
CA GLN A 21 7.36 7.10 -14.22
C GLN A 21 6.06 6.31 -14.25
N MET A 22 5.11 6.76 -13.48
CA MET A 22 3.78 6.19 -13.37
C MET A 22 2.81 6.95 -14.28
N VAL A 23 1.73 6.28 -14.68
CA VAL A 23 0.63 6.87 -15.44
C VAL A 23 -0.70 6.47 -14.82
N ARG A 24 -1.66 7.41 -14.81
CA ARG A 24 -3.04 7.19 -14.39
C ARG A 24 -3.99 7.98 -15.30
N LEU A 25 -5.26 7.59 -15.32
CA LEU A 25 -6.28 8.35 -16.01
C LEU A 25 -6.60 9.63 -15.26
N THR A 26 -7.01 10.65 -16.02
CA THR A 26 -7.64 11.87 -15.50
C THR A 26 -9.16 11.68 -15.43
N GLU A 27 -9.89 12.69 -14.98
CA GLU A 27 -11.36 12.70 -14.99
C GLU A 27 -11.94 13.01 -16.37
N ALA A 28 -11.10 13.26 -17.37
CA ALA A 28 -11.54 13.62 -18.72
C ALA A 28 -12.10 12.39 -19.46
N GLU A 29 -13.23 12.56 -20.10
CA GLU A 29 -13.84 11.52 -20.94
C GLU A 29 -13.31 11.58 -22.37
N PRO A 30 -12.97 10.44 -22.98
CA PRO A 30 -12.47 10.41 -24.34
C PRO A 30 -13.59 10.59 -25.38
N GLU A 31 -13.43 11.50 -26.32
CA GLU A 31 -14.37 11.62 -27.47
C GLU A 31 -14.12 10.52 -28.51
N LYS A 32 -12.87 10.24 -28.85
CA LYS A 32 -12.47 9.17 -29.78
C LYS A 32 -11.11 8.62 -29.40
N LEU A 33 -11.01 7.29 -29.32
CA LEU A 33 -9.76 6.57 -29.11
C LEU A 33 -9.46 5.65 -30.29
N THR A 34 -8.18 5.51 -30.64
CA THR A 34 -7.73 4.44 -31.51
C THR A 34 -7.77 3.09 -30.77
N PRO A 35 -7.83 1.95 -31.47
CA PRO A 35 -7.88 0.63 -30.80
C PRO A 35 -6.77 0.42 -29.78
N LYS A 36 -5.56 0.90 -30.06
CA LYS A 36 -4.41 0.81 -29.12
C LYS A 36 -4.55 1.75 -27.91
N GLN A 37 -5.11 2.94 -28.10
CA GLN A 37 -5.39 3.85 -27.01
C GLN A 37 -6.51 3.31 -26.12
N GLN A 38 -7.53 2.70 -26.73
CA GLN A 38 -8.61 2.06 -26.00
C GLN A 38 -8.09 0.96 -25.06
N GLN A 39 -7.19 0.09 -25.53
CA GLN A 39 -6.56 -0.94 -24.70
C GLN A 39 -5.84 -0.37 -23.49
N VAL A 40 -5.08 0.72 -23.68
CA VAL A 40 -4.39 1.41 -22.57
C VAL A 40 -5.40 2.04 -21.61
N TYR A 41 -6.43 2.69 -22.14
CA TYR A 41 -7.45 3.37 -21.34
C TYR A 41 -8.23 2.37 -20.48
N GLU A 42 -8.68 1.26 -21.06
CA GLU A 42 -9.37 0.19 -20.33
C GLU A 42 -8.48 -0.47 -19.28
N LEU A 43 -7.21 -0.76 -19.62
CA LEU A 43 -6.26 -1.31 -18.67
C LEU A 43 -6.04 -0.38 -17.49
N LEU A 44 -5.84 0.92 -17.74
CA LEU A 44 -5.69 1.93 -16.67
C LEU A 44 -6.97 2.08 -15.84
N GLY A 45 -8.14 1.98 -16.46
CA GLY A 45 -9.42 1.97 -15.75
C GLY A 45 -9.56 0.79 -14.79
N GLN A 46 -9.04 -0.38 -15.15
CA GLN A 46 -9.07 -1.58 -14.30
C GLN A 46 -8.03 -1.55 -13.17
N VAL A 47 -6.81 -1.09 -13.46
CA VAL A 47 -5.69 -1.12 -12.51
C VAL A 47 -5.49 0.18 -11.73
N GLY A 48 -6.13 1.27 -12.17
CA GLY A 48 -6.04 2.61 -11.60
C GLY A 48 -4.77 3.36 -12.01
N CYS A 49 -3.59 2.78 -11.80
CA CYS A 49 -2.30 3.33 -12.21
C CYS A 49 -1.26 2.23 -12.41
N GLY A 50 -0.19 2.53 -13.12
CA GLY A 50 0.92 1.61 -13.34
C GLY A 50 2.14 2.33 -13.89
N SER A 51 3.31 1.68 -13.90
CA SER A 51 4.46 2.26 -14.58
C SER A 51 4.22 2.25 -16.10
N ILE A 52 4.71 3.28 -16.79
CA ILE A 52 4.57 3.39 -18.25
C ILE A 52 5.08 2.11 -18.94
N ARG A 53 6.18 1.53 -18.43
CA ARG A 53 6.77 0.31 -18.99
C ARG A 53 5.82 -0.88 -18.87
N GLU A 54 5.17 -1.07 -17.75
CA GLU A 54 4.24 -2.18 -17.51
C GLU A 54 2.95 -2.00 -18.28
N ILE A 55 2.38 -0.81 -18.29
CA ILE A 55 1.20 -0.48 -19.09
C ILE A 55 1.47 -0.79 -20.57
N CYS A 56 2.63 -0.38 -21.10
CA CYS A 56 3.02 -0.71 -22.47
C CYS A 56 3.14 -2.22 -22.70
N TYR A 57 3.73 -2.95 -21.75
CA TYR A 57 3.91 -4.40 -21.86
C TYR A 57 2.57 -5.15 -21.86
N PHE A 58 1.69 -4.86 -20.90
CA PHE A 58 0.41 -5.55 -20.78
C PHE A 58 -0.61 -5.16 -21.84
N ALA A 59 -0.62 -3.89 -22.28
CA ALA A 59 -1.46 -3.45 -23.39
C ALA A 59 -0.88 -3.77 -24.77
N GLY A 60 0.34 -4.35 -24.87
CA GLY A 60 0.96 -4.66 -26.14
C GLY A 60 1.24 -3.45 -27.03
N VAL A 61 1.54 -2.28 -26.42
CA VAL A 61 1.70 -1.00 -27.12
C VAL A 61 3.07 -0.38 -26.86
N THR A 62 3.45 0.58 -27.69
CA THR A 62 4.64 1.40 -27.47
C THR A 62 4.36 2.59 -26.57
N ARG A 63 5.39 3.13 -25.93
CA ARG A 63 5.33 4.32 -25.07
C ARG A 63 4.62 5.51 -25.73
N GLY A 64 4.80 5.72 -27.03
CA GLY A 64 4.16 6.79 -27.78
C GLY A 64 2.62 6.76 -27.76
N VAL A 65 1.98 5.60 -27.53
CA VAL A 65 0.53 5.50 -27.35
C VAL A 65 0.10 6.09 -26.02
N VAL A 66 0.86 5.83 -24.94
CA VAL A 66 0.63 6.41 -23.62
C VAL A 66 0.85 7.92 -23.65
N GLU A 67 1.94 8.38 -24.29
CA GLU A 67 2.24 9.81 -24.43
C GLU A 67 1.14 10.58 -25.19
N LYS A 68 0.50 9.96 -26.18
CA LYS A 68 -0.65 10.57 -26.87
C LYS A 68 -1.86 10.72 -25.95
N LEU A 69 -2.15 9.75 -25.09
CA LEU A 69 -3.22 9.89 -24.10
C LEU A 69 -2.93 11.04 -23.11
N VAL A 70 -1.66 11.19 -22.71
CA VAL A 70 -1.21 12.31 -21.87
C VAL A 70 -1.37 13.65 -22.60
N GLN A 71 -0.96 13.75 -23.88
CA GLN A 71 -1.13 14.95 -24.69
C GLN A 71 -2.60 15.33 -24.90
N GLN A 72 -3.50 14.34 -24.95
CA GLN A 72 -4.95 14.55 -25.04
C GLN A 72 -5.59 14.88 -23.69
N GLY A 73 -4.83 14.94 -22.61
CA GLY A 73 -5.33 15.21 -21.26
C GLY A 73 -6.13 14.06 -20.63
N LEU A 74 -6.16 12.88 -21.27
CA LEU A 74 -6.88 11.70 -20.78
C LEU A 74 -6.10 10.89 -19.74
N ALA A 75 -4.79 11.09 -19.69
CA ALA A 75 -3.90 10.50 -18.70
C ALA A 75 -2.89 11.54 -18.22
N GLU A 76 -2.34 11.31 -17.04
CA GLU A 76 -1.23 12.10 -16.51
C GLU A 76 -0.11 11.21 -16.03
N THR A 77 1.12 11.71 -16.13
CA THR A 77 2.31 11.01 -15.63
C THR A 77 2.85 11.71 -14.40
N TYR A 78 3.33 10.92 -13.45
CA TYR A 78 3.99 11.41 -12.24
C TYR A 78 5.17 10.50 -11.88
N GLU A 79 6.12 11.05 -11.15
CA GLU A 79 7.23 10.28 -10.61
C GLU A 79 6.86 9.73 -9.24
N GLN A 80 7.12 8.44 -9.04
CA GLN A 80 6.92 7.79 -7.76
C GLN A 80 8.19 7.12 -7.30
N GLU A 81 8.62 7.41 -6.07
CA GLU A 81 9.69 6.67 -5.43
C GLU A 81 9.29 5.20 -5.28
N VAL A 82 10.11 4.33 -5.81
CA VAL A 82 9.94 2.90 -5.59
C VAL A 82 10.45 2.58 -4.21
N LEU A 83 9.54 2.44 -3.27
CA LEU A 83 9.85 1.72 -2.05
C LEU A 83 10.24 0.30 -2.47
N ARG A 84 11.56 0.05 -2.56
CA ARG A 84 12.03 -1.33 -2.64
C ARG A 84 11.43 -2.02 -1.44
N THR A 85 10.48 -2.89 -1.68
CA THR A 85 9.93 -3.72 -0.61
C THR A 85 11.04 -4.64 -0.17
N PRO A 86 11.72 -4.41 0.97
CA PRO A 86 12.80 -5.29 1.46
C PRO A 86 12.24 -6.65 1.91
N LEU A 87 11.01 -6.93 1.61
CA LEU A 87 10.15 -7.90 2.26
C LEU A 87 10.25 -9.31 1.70
N LYS A 88 11.03 -9.51 0.61
CA LYS A 88 11.20 -10.85 0.04
C LYS A 88 12.36 -11.66 0.67
N GLU A 89 13.21 -11.03 1.46
CA GLU A 89 14.45 -11.69 1.92
C GLU A 89 14.69 -11.69 3.45
N GLU A 90 14.01 -10.84 4.22
CA GLU A 90 14.15 -10.88 5.68
C GLU A 90 12.98 -11.61 6.32
N THR A 91 13.26 -12.73 6.95
CA THR A 91 12.31 -13.38 7.88
C THR A 91 12.17 -12.46 9.10
N ILE A 92 11.20 -11.56 9.05
CA ILE A 92 10.88 -10.71 10.20
C ILE A 92 10.29 -11.64 11.28
N PRO A 93 10.90 -11.75 12.45
CA PRO A 93 10.33 -12.55 13.52
C PRO A 93 8.97 -11.99 13.92
N VAL A 94 7.99 -12.87 14.09
CA VAL A 94 6.64 -12.48 14.52
C VAL A 94 6.70 -12.08 15.99
N GLU A 95 6.30 -10.86 16.28
CA GLU A 95 6.22 -10.31 17.62
C GLU A 95 4.85 -10.60 18.26
N PRO A 96 4.79 -10.76 19.58
CA PRO A 96 3.51 -10.88 20.27
C PRO A 96 2.68 -9.58 20.10
N PRO A 97 1.34 -9.67 20.32
CA PRO A 97 0.49 -8.49 20.31
C PRO A 97 1.03 -7.40 21.23
N PRO A 98 0.89 -6.10 20.85
CA PRO A 98 1.42 -5.01 21.66
C PRO A 98 0.73 -4.93 23.03
N THR A 99 1.50 -4.60 24.04
CA THR A 99 0.96 -4.29 25.37
C THR A 99 0.17 -2.97 25.31
N LEU A 100 -1.09 -3.02 25.73
CA LEU A 100 -1.99 -1.88 25.70
C LEU A 100 -2.02 -1.15 27.04
N THR A 101 -2.22 0.15 27.01
CA THR A 101 -2.65 0.91 28.20
C THR A 101 -4.11 0.58 28.52
N GLU A 102 -4.59 0.95 29.72
CA GLU A 102 -5.99 0.73 30.12
C GLU A 102 -6.97 1.41 29.16
N GLU A 103 -6.67 2.65 28.71
CA GLU A 103 -7.48 3.38 27.75
C GLU A 103 -7.52 2.70 26.37
N GLN A 104 -6.38 2.20 25.90
CA GLN A 104 -6.29 1.47 24.65
C GLN A 104 -7.05 0.14 24.72
N ALA A 105 -6.96 -0.56 25.85
CA ALA A 105 -7.69 -1.81 26.06
C ALA A 105 -9.22 -1.56 26.08
N ALA A 106 -9.67 -0.52 26.75
CA ALA A 106 -11.08 -0.11 26.75
C ALA A 106 -11.58 0.25 25.33
N ALA A 107 -10.75 0.97 24.56
CA ALA A 107 -11.06 1.30 23.18
C ALA A 107 -11.18 0.05 22.28
N VAL A 108 -10.24 -0.92 22.44
CA VAL A 108 -10.31 -2.20 21.74
C VAL A 108 -11.61 -2.93 22.06
N GLU A 109 -11.99 -3.01 23.34
CA GLU A 109 -13.19 -3.72 23.76
C GLU A 109 -14.46 -3.09 23.17
N THR A 110 -14.57 -1.76 23.27
CA THR A 110 -15.71 -1.01 22.70
C THR A 110 -15.84 -1.22 21.18
N LEU A 111 -14.73 -1.11 20.45
CA LEU A 111 -14.73 -1.33 18.99
C LEU A 111 -15.04 -2.79 18.64
N TRP A 112 -14.51 -3.73 19.41
CA TRP A 112 -14.76 -5.16 19.21
C TRP A 112 -16.23 -5.54 19.40
N GLN A 113 -16.86 -5.05 20.44
CA GLN A 113 -18.29 -5.25 20.67
C GLN A 113 -19.12 -4.68 19.51
N GLY A 114 -18.82 -3.45 19.04
CA GLY A 114 -19.48 -2.85 17.88
C GLY A 114 -19.33 -3.67 16.59
N CYS A 115 -18.18 -4.31 16.39
CA CYS A 115 -17.94 -5.20 15.25
C CYS A 115 -18.82 -6.49 15.32
N ARG A 116 -19.05 -7.03 16.52
CA ARG A 116 -19.85 -8.25 16.73
C ARG A 116 -21.35 -8.02 16.62
N GLU A 117 -21.82 -6.85 16.98
CA GLU A 117 -23.25 -6.48 16.99
C GLU A 117 -23.82 -6.11 15.61
N GLY A 118 -23.13 -6.47 14.51
CA GLY A 118 -23.65 -6.30 13.16
C GLY A 118 -22.99 -5.19 12.33
N GLY A 119 -21.70 -5.00 12.49
CA GLY A 119 -20.90 -4.17 11.55
C GLY A 119 -21.08 -2.66 11.72
N ARG A 120 -21.14 -2.17 12.94
CA ARG A 120 -21.22 -0.76 13.23
C ARG A 120 -19.90 -0.05 12.91
N THR A 121 -19.97 1.19 12.44
CA THR A 121 -18.81 2.07 12.28
C THR A 121 -18.39 2.58 13.65
N GLY A 122 -17.13 2.40 14.02
CA GLY A 122 -16.51 2.96 15.21
C GLY A 122 -15.49 4.04 14.86
N LEU A 123 -15.44 5.13 15.64
CA LEU A 123 -14.44 6.18 15.52
C LEU A 123 -13.43 6.07 16.67
N LEU A 124 -12.16 5.76 16.34
CA LEU A 124 -11.04 5.87 17.28
C LEU A 124 -10.40 7.26 17.16
N TYR A 125 -10.69 8.11 18.14
CA TYR A 125 -10.13 9.45 18.21
C TYR A 125 -8.88 9.47 19.11
N GLY A 126 -7.83 10.19 18.69
CA GLY A 126 -6.60 10.34 19.47
C GLY A 126 -5.54 11.14 18.72
N VAL A 127 -4.68 11.83 19.48
CA VAL A 127 -3.57 12.62 18.92
C VAL A 127 -2.53 11.73 18.22
N THR A 128 -1.64 12.33 17.43
CA THR A 128 -0.49 11.64 16.86
C THR A 128 0.38 11.09 17.99
N GLY A 129 0.81 9.83 17.88
CA GLY A 129 1.61 9.18 18.93
C GLY A 129 0.81 8.53 20.07
N SER A 130 -0.53 8.66 20.13
CA SER A 130 -1.35 8.04 21.18
C SER A 130 -1.44 6.50 21.10
N GLY A 131 -0.71 5.86 20.17
CA GLY A 131 -0.69 4.41 20.06
C GLY A 131 -1.89 3.79 19.32
N LYS A 132 -2.63 4.55 18.50
CA LYS A 132 -3.75 4.01 17.69
C LYS A 132 -3.36 2.75 16.89
N THR A 133 -2.12 2.67 16.44
CA THR A 133 -1.62 1.49 15.72
C THR A 133 -1.66 0.22 16.58
N ALA A 134 -1.37 0.32 17.87
CA ALA A 134 -1.47 -0.83 18.80
C ALA A 134 -2.93 -1.32 18.90
N VAL A 135 -3.89 -0.40 18.94
CA VAL A 135 -5.32 -0.73 18.93
C VAL A 135 -5.70 -1.46 17.66
N TYR A 136 -5.27 -0.96 16.47
CA TYR A 136 -5.57 -1.62 15.19
C TYR A 136 -4.92 -3.00 15.07
N LEU A 137 -3.66 -3.16 15.51
CA LEU A 137 -2.99 -4.45 15.51
C LEU A 137 -3.71 -5.45 16.42
N THR A 138 -4.12 -5.03 17.61
CA THR A 138 -4.86 -5.89 18.55
C THR A 138 -6.22 -6.30 18.01
N LEU A 139 -6.96 -5.37 17.36
CA LEU A 139 -8.21 -5.70 16.70
C LEU A 139 -8.01 -6.69 15.55
N ALA A 140 -6.97 -6.50 14.73
CA ALA A 140 -6.63 -7.45 13.68
C ALA A 140 -6.31 -8.84 14.25
N HIS A 141 -5.53 -8.96 15.32
CA HIS A 141 -5.29 -10.23 16.00
C HIS A 141 -6.60 -10.90 16.47
N ARG A 142 -7.55 -10.15 17.01
CA ARG A 142 -8.85 -10.70 17.42
C ARG A 142 -9.66 -11.20 16.23
N VAL A 143 -9.68 -10.46 15.11
CA VAL A 143 -10.36 -10.87 13.87
C VAL A 143 -9.78 -12.19 13.36
N LEU A 144 -8.45 -12.30 13.35
CA LEU A 144 -7.76 -13.51 12.92
C LEU A 144 -8.04 -14.70 13.86
N ALA A 145 -8.12 -14.46 15.16
CA ALA A 145 -8.43 -15.48 16.16
C ALA A 145 -9.86 -16.06 15.97
N GLU A 146 -10.77 -15.31 15.36
CA GLU A 146 -12.10 -15.81 14.95
C GLU A 146 -12.08 -16.49 13.55
N GLY A 147 -10.92 -16.72 12.95
CA GLY A 147 -10.80 -17.31 11.62
C GLY A 147 -11.22 -16.36 10.47
N ARG A 148 -11.35 -15.08 10.75
CA ARG A 148 -11.72 -14.05 9.78
C ARG A 148 -10.48 -13.32 9.27
N ARG A 149 -10.63 -12.57 8.19
CA ARG A 149 -9.58 -11.76 7.58
C ARG A 149 -9.90 -10.27 7.70
N CYS A 150 -8.91 -9.41 7.57
CA CYS A 150 -9.12 -7.97 7.65
C CYS A 150 -8.36 -7.19 6.58
N ILE A 151 -8.91 -6.02 6.24
CA ILE A 151 -8.26 -5.02 5.40
C ILE A 151 -7.99 -3.79 6.26
N VAL A 152 -6.75 -3.32 6.26
CA VAL A 152 -6.32 -2.10 6.94
C VAL A 152 -5.99 -1.06 5.88
N LEU A 153 -6.86 -0.06 5.75
CA LEU A 153 -6.64 1.03 4.82
C LEU A 153 -5.88 2.17 5.50
N VAL A 154 -4.80 2.59 4.88
CA VAL A 154 -3.99 3.71 5.36
C VAL A 154 -3.82 4.75 4.23
N PRO A 155 -3.79 6.05 4.55
CA PRO A 155 -3.44 7.07 3.58
C PRO A 155 -2.05 6.81 2.98
N GLU A 156 -1.83 7.16 1.71
CA GLU A 156 -0.53 6.93 1.04
C GLU A 156 0.65 7.52 1.81
N ILE A 157 0.50 8.73 2.35
CA ILE A 157 1.52 9.40 3.17
C ILE A 157 1.85 8.66 4.48
N SER A 158 0.93 7.80 4.94
CA SER A 158 1.08 7.02 6.19
C SER A 158 1.53 5.58 5.93
N LEU A 159 1.54 5.13 4.68
CA LEU A 159 2.04 3.80 4.31
C LEU A 159 3.57 3.82 4.17
N THR A 160 4.23 4.14 5.27
CA THR A 160 5.69 4.19 5.36
C THR A 160 6.28 2.79 5.52
N PRO A 161 7.57 2.59 5.20
CA PRO A 161 8.26 1.33 5.49
C PRO A 161 8.15 0.90 6.95
N GLN A 162 8.14 1.87 7.88
CA GLN A 162 7.96 1.60 9.31
C GLN A 162 6.56 1.04 9.61
N THR A 163 5.52 1.60 9.01
CA THR A 163 4.14 1.10 9.17
C THR A 163 4.03 -0.33 8.64
N ILE A 164 4.56 -0.59 7.45
CA ILE A 164 4.57 -1.91 6.83
C ILE A 164 5.31 -2.92 7.73
N ARG A 165 6.51 -2.58 8.22
CA ARG A 165 7.29 -3.44 9.12
C ARG A 165 6.53 -3.82 10.39
N ARG A 166 5.75 -2.91 10.96
CA ARG A 166 4.92 -3.20 12.15
C ARG A 166 3.87 -4.28 11.87
N PHE A 167 3.21 -4.24 10.72
CA PHE A 167 2.26 -5.28 10.34
C PHE A 167 2.94 -6.61 10.04
N LEU A 168 4.10 -6.58 9.42
CA LEU A 168 4.87 -7.80 9.15
C LEU A 168 5.44 -8.41 10.44
N ALA A 169 5.92 -7.58 11.37
CA ALA A 169 6.33 -8.05 12.68
C ALA A 169 5.16 -8.67 13.46
N ALA A 170 3.93 -8.12 13.30
CA ALA A 170 2.76 -8.66 13.99
C ALA A 170 2.20 -9.95 13.35
N PHE A 171 2.25 -10.08 12.02
CA PHE A 171 1.52 -11.14 11.30
C PHE A 171 2.40 -11.96 10.34
N GLY A 172 3.68 -11.64 10.22
CA GLY A 172 4.63 -12.38 9.38
C GLY A 172 4.26 -12.41 7.90
N SER A 173 4.43 -13.57 7.29
CA SER A 173 4.13 -13.81 5.87
C SER A 173 2.62 -13.77 5.53
N ARG A 174 1.74 -13.73 6.52
CA ARG A 174 0.28 -13.66 6.33
C ARG A 174 -0.23 -12.24 6.06
N VAL A 175 0.68 -11.29 5.79
CA VAL A 175 0.37 -9.92 5.37
C VAL A 175 0.56 -9.76 3.87
N ALA A 176 -0.40 -9.13 3.21
CA ALA A 176 -0.23 -8.56 1.87
C ALA A 176 -0.19 -7.04 1.96
N VAL A 177 0.69 -6.41 1.19
CA VAL A 177 0.79 -4.96 1.12
C VAL A 177 0.43 -4.48 -0.27
N ILE A 178 -0.63 -3.65 -0.39
CA ILE A 178 -1.15 -3.17 -1.67
C ILE A 178 -1.08 -1.64 -1.71
N HIS A 179 -0.22 -1.11 -2.57
CA HIS A 179 -0.07 0.33 -2.78
C HIS A 179 0.26 0.67 -4.24
N SER A 180 0.16 1.95 -4.58
CA SER A 180 0.36 2.44 -5.95
C SER A 180 1.78 2.22 -6.50
N ALA A 181 2.80 2.13 -5.63
CA ALA A 181 4.19 1.89 -6.04
C ALA A 181 4.50 0.42 -6.36
N LEU A 182 3.59 -0.53 -6.09
CA LEU A 182 3.74 -1.90 -6.56
C LEU A 182 3.62 -1.92 -8.08
N SER A 183 4.51 -2.67 -8.72
CA SER A 183 4.36 -3.03 -10.12
C SER A 183 3.08 -3.84 -10.33
N LEU A 184 2.57 -3.85 -11.57
CA LEU A 184 1.38 -4.65 -11.90
C LEU A 184 1.59 -6.13 -11.60
N SER A 185 2.81 -6.64 -11.84
CA SER A 185 3.17 -8.03 -11.55
C SER A 185 3.12 -8.32 -10.06
N GLU A 186 3.73 -7.48 -9.24
CA GLU A 186 3.73 -7.62 -7.79
C GLU A 186 2.31 -7.52 -7.22
N ARG A 187 1.51 -6.60 -7.75
CA ARG A 187 0.10 -6.47 -7.35
C ARG A 187 -0.70 -7.72 -7.70
N LEU A 188 -0.51 -8.28 -8.89
CA LEU A 188 -1.15 -9.53 -9.29
C LEU A 188 -0.71 -10.70 -8.42
N ASP A 189 0.55 -10.78 -8.04
CA ASP A 189 1.06 -11.82 -7.15
C ASP A 189 0.44 -11.71 -5.76
N GLU A 190 0.33 -10.50 -5.20
CA GLU A 190 -0.37 -10.27 -3.94
C GLU A 190 -1.86 -10.64 -4.04
N TYR A 191 -2.57 -10.27 -5.11
CA TYR A 191 -3.96 -10.70 -5.32
C TYR A 191 -4.12 -12.22 -5.40
N LYS A 192 -3.18 -12.93 -6.05
CA LYS A 192 -3.18 -14.39 -6.09
C LYS A 192 -2.95 -15.00 -4.71
N ARG A 193 -2.02 -14.46 -3.92
CA ARG A 193 -1.77 -14.90 -2.53
C ARG A 193 -3.02 -14.73 -1.66
N ILE A 194 -3.69 -13.57 -1.76
CA ILE A 194 -4.92 -13.31 -1.02
C ILE A 194 -6.01 -14.31 -1.40
N ARG A 195 -6.22 -14.50 -2.71
CA ARG A 195 -7.26 -15.46 -3.22
C ARG A 195 -7.00 -16.91 -2.81
N ARG A 196 -5.72 -17.30 -2.69
CA ARG A 196 -5.33 -18.65 -2.24
C ARG A 196 -5.45 -18.85 -0.72
N GLY A 197 -5.81 -17.82 0.03
CA GLY A 197 -5.88 -17.90 1.48
C GLY A 197 -4.53 -17.90 2.20
N GLU A 198 -3.46 -17.48 1.51
CA GLU A 198 -2.12 -17.37 2.08
C GLU A 198 -1.95 -16.10 2.93
N VAL A 199 -2.96 -15.21 2.92
CA VAL A 199 -2.94 -13.89 3.55
C VAL A 199 -4.20 -13.70 4.39
N ASP A 200 -4.03 -13.19 5.60
CA ASP A 200 -5.12 -12.86 6.52
C ASP A 200 -5.30 -11.35 6.71
N VAL A 201 -4.23 -10.59 6.56
CA VAL A 201 -4.23 -9.15 6.74
C VAL A 201 -3.77 -8.46 5.46
N VAL A 202 -4.63 -7.65 4.86
CA VAL A 202 -4.26 -6.81 3.74
C VAL A 202 -4.06 -5.39 4.25
N VAL A 203 -2.87 -4.83 4.04
CA VAL A 203 -2.55 -3.45 4.38
C VAL A 203 -2.34 -2.67 3.09
N GLY A 204 -3.00 -1.54 2.95
CA GLY A 204 -2.77 -0.77 1.72
C GLY A 204 -3.51 0.55 1.65
N THR A 205 -3.38 1.18 0.50
CA THR A 205 -4.05 2.44 0.18
C THR A 205 -5.45 2.16 -0.40
N ARG A 206 -6.08 3.14 -1.01
CA ARG A 206 -7.43 3.01 -1.58
C ARG A 206 -7.63 1.78 -2.47
N SER A 207 -6.61 1.38 -3.22
CA SER A 207 -6.68 0.20 -4.09
C SER A 207 -6.83 -1.12 -3.33
N ALA A 208 -6.45 -1.18 -2.06
CA ALA A 208 -6.56 -2.38 -1.25
C ALA A 208 -8.03 -2.73 -0.89
N VAL A 209 -8.97 -1.80 -1.04
CA VAL A 209 -10.41 -2.08 -0.82
C VAL A 209 -10.95 -3.15 -1.77
N PHE A 210 -10.32 -3.30 -2.94
CA PHE A 210 -10.70 -4.31 -3.95
C PHE A 210 -9.97 -5.65 -3.77
N ALA A 211 -9.22 -5.82 -2.68
CA ALA A 211 -8.56 -7.08 -2.40
C ALA A 211 -9.62 -8.21 -2.24
N PRO A 212 -9.42 -9.38 -2.87
CA PRO A 212 -10.38 -10.49 -2.80
C PRO A 212 -10.27 -11.21 -1.45
N VAL A 213 -10.66 -10.52 -0.38
CA VAL A 213 -10.72 -11.05 0.98
C VAL A 213 -12.12 -11.59 1.18
N GLU A 214 -12.26 -12.92 1.27
CA GLU A 214 -13.50 -13.62 1.59
C GLU A 214 -13.58 -13.93 3.10
#